data_339fee64268f0a549ea1039067993bee
#
_entry.id   339fee64268f0a549ea1039067993bee
#
_cell.length_a   1.000
_cell.length_b   1.000
_cell.length_c   1.000
_cell.angle_alpha   90.00
_cell.angle_beta   90.00
_cell.angle_gamma   90.00
#
_symmetry.space_group_name_H-M   'P 1'
#
loop_
_entity.id
_entity.type
_entity.pdbx_description
1 polymer ?
#
loop_
_entity_poly.entity_id
_entity_poly.type
_entity_poly.pdbx_seq_one_letter_code
_entity_poly.pdbx_strand_id
1 'polypeptide(L)'
;SVEMRYPYLDHELIEMVAALPLSYRYNGRLTKPLLRKVAARHISPDNLHMSKKGFSLPQDRMLETSKELQDFVQKQIDYLKTTGLFEPKMIDKIVQEGAQRHYYLYTWQLVSTAIWMKTYL
;
A
#
# COMPACT_ATOMS: atom_id res chain seq x y z
N SER A 1 -7.67 9.71 -20.83
CA SER A 1 -6.79 9.88 -19.67
C SER A 1 -7.47 10.78 -18.63
N VAL A 2 -7.30 10.47 -17.34
CA VAL A 2 -7.86 11.28 -16.25
C VAL A 2 -6.69 11.89 -15.48
N GLU A 3 -6.70 13.24 -15.34
CA GLU A 3 -5.74 13.95 -14.50
C GLU A 3 -6.27 13.99 -13.06
N MET A 4 -5.45 13.50 -12.11
CA MET A 4 -5.77 13.62 -10.69
C MET A 4 -5.17 14.90 -10.12
N ARG A 5 -6.01 15.75 -9.55
CA ARG A 5 -5.59 16.95 -8.80
C ARG A 5 -5.96 16.77 -7.34
N TYR A 6 -5.00 17.05 -6.48
CA TYR A 6 -5.16 16.91 -5.02
C TYR A 6 -5.36 18.28 -4.39
N PRO A 7 -6.56 18.63 -3.88
CA PRO A 7 -6.80 19.96 -3.28
C PRO A 7 -5.83 20.31 -2.15
N TYR A 8 -5.33 19.31 -1.44
CA TYR A 8 -4.35 19.53 -0.35
C TYR A 8 -2.92 19.81 -0.83
N LEU A 9 -2.66 19.75 -2.14
CA LEU A 9 -1.38 20.12 -2.75
C LEU A 9 -1.44 21.51 -3.42
N ASP A 10 -2.53 22.24 -3.22
CA ASP A 10 -2.64 23.63 -3.62
C ASP A 10 -1.59 24.47 -2.88
N HIS A 11 -0.82 25.28 -3.64
CA HIS A 11 0.33 26.00 -3.07
C HIS A 11 -0.11 27.07 -2.06
N GLU A 12 -1.23 27.77 -2.29
CA GLU A 12 -1.72 28.79 -1.35
C GLU A 12 -2.14 28.13 -0.04
N LEU A 13 -2.78 26.96 -0.10
CA LEU A 13 -3.14 26.18 1.08
C LEU A 13 -1.89 25.71 1.84
N ILE A 14 -0.88 25.22 1.12
CA ILE A 14 0.37 24.76 1.71
C ILE A 14 1.09 25.90 2.40
N GLU A 15 1.24 27.06 1.76
CA GLU A 15 1.89 28.25 2.32
C GLU A 15 1.15 28.75 3.56
N MET A 16 -0.19 28.87 3.49
CA MET A 16 -1.00 29.24 4.63
C MET A 16 -0.80 28.29 5.81
N VAL A 17 -0.85 26.99 5.59
CA VAL A 17 -0.68 25.98 6.66
C VAL A 17 0.76 25.96 7.18
N ALA A 18 1.76 26.18 6.32
CA ALA A 18 3.16 26.25 6.72
C ALA A 18 3.46 27.43 7.64
N ALA A 19 2.77 28.56 7.44
CA ALA A 19 2.88 29.76 8.28
C ALA A 19 2.28 29.60 9.69
N LEU A 20 1.42 28.57 9.91
CA LEU A 20 0.81 28.36 11.22
C LEU A 20 1.80 27.75 12.22
N PRO A 21 1.66 28.08 13.53
CA PRO A 21 2.40 27.42 14.59
C PRO A 21 2.28 25.89 14.52
N LEU A 22 3.34 25.16 14.89
CA LEU A 22 3.39 23.71 14.81
C LEU A 22 2.22 23.03 15.55
N SER A 23 1.76 23.61 16.67
CA SER A 23 0.64 23.09 17.47
C SER A 23 -0.68 22.94 16.68
N TYR A 24 -0.88 23.74 15.64
CA TYR A 24 -2.04 23.61 14.74
C TYR A 24 -1.92 22.46 13.76
N ARG A 25 -0.69 22.04 13.45
CA ARG A 25 -0.38 20.97 12.51
C ARG A 25 -0.18 19.63 13.21
N TYR A 26 0.42 19.67 14.40
CA TYR A 26 0.71 18.49 15.23
C TYR A 26 0.79 18.90 16.70
N ASN A 27 0.11 18.18 17.57
CA ASN A 27 0.07 18.47 19.00
C ASN A 27 0.69 17.36 19.89
N GLY A 28 1.56 16.53 19.33
CA GLY A 28 2.22 15.44 20.05
C GLY A 28 1.42 14.13 20.13
N ARG A 29 0.08 14.19 20.00
CA ARG A 29 -0.81 13.03 20.09
C ARG A 29 -1.64 12.82 18.84
N LEU A 30 -2.13 13.90 18.26
CA LEU A 30 -3.02 13.88 17.08
C LEU A 30 -2.28 14.46 15.88
N THR A 31 -2.31 13.72 14.78
CA THR A 31 -1.93 14.26 13.47
C THR A 31 -3.07 15.08 12.90
N LYS A 32 -2.74 16.19 12.23
CA LYS A 32 -3.70 17.05 11.52
C LYS A 32 -4.81 17.63 12.42
N PRO A 33 -4.51 18.20 13.60
CA PRO A 33 -5.54 18.66 14.54
C PRO A 33 -6.45 19.74 13.94
N LEU A 34 -5.90 20.68 13.16
CA LEU A 34 -6.67 21.73 12.48
C LEU A 34 -7.67 21.15 11.48
N LEU A 35 -7.20 20.22 10.61
CA LEU A 35 -8.07 19.57 9.63
C LEU A 35 -9.19 18.78 10.32
N ARG A 36 -8.89 18.09 11.41
CA ARG A 36 -9.92 17.39 12.20
C ARG A 36 -10.94 18.34 12.80
N LYS A 37 -10.52 19.52 13.30
CA LYS A 37 -11.41 20.54 13.82
C LYS A 37 -12.35 21.09 12.75
N VAL A 38 -11.88 21.30 11.55
CA VAL A 38 -12.71 21.70 10.40
C VAL A 38 -13.66 20.57 10.00
N ALA A 39 -13.12 19.35 9.83
CA ALA A 39 -13.89 18.18 9.42
C ALA A 39 -15.02 17.83 10.42
N ALA A 40 -14.84 18.07 11.71
CA ALA A 40 -15.86 17.83 12.74
C ALA A 40 -17.17 18.60 12.52
N ARG A 41 -17.16 19.63 11.67
CA ARG A 41 -18.38 20.37 11.29
C ARG A 41 -19.18 19.69 10.17
N HIS A 42 -18.58 18.70 9.50
CA HIS A 42 -19.11 18.12 8.27
C HIS A 42 -19.26 16.60 8.30
N ILE A 43 -18.56 15.92 9.22
CA ILE A 43 -18.58 14.46 9.34
C ILE A 43 -18.91 14.03 10.75
N SER A 44 -19.45 12.82 10.89
CA SER A 44 -19.81 12.26 12.19
C SER A 44 -18.58 12.03 13.08
N PRO A 45 -18.72 12.07 14.42
CA PRO A 45 -17.66 11.80 15.37
C PRO A 45 -16.98 10.42 15.13
N ASP A 46 -17.77 9.39 14.80
CA ASP A 46 -17.26 8.05 14.54
C ASP A 46 -16.27 8.03 13.36
N ASN A 47 -16.63 8.70 12.27
CA ASN A 47 -15.74 8.82 11.09
C ASN A 47 -14.52 9.69 11.40
N LEU A 48 -14.68 10.73 12.21
CA LEU A 48 -13.57 11.61 12.60
C LEU A 48 -12.48 10.88 13.39
N HIS A 49 -12.88 9.91 14.20
CA HIS A 49 -11.98 9.15 15.08
C HIS A 49 -11.59 7.76 14.56
N MET A 50 -12.09 7.38 13.37
CA MET A 50 -11.68 6.11 12.75
C MET A 50 -10.16 6.02 12.64
N SER A 51 -9.65 4.81 12.92
CA SER A 51 -8.26 4.47 12.65
C SER A 51 -7.97 4.58 11.15
N LYS A 52 -6.79 5.12 10.82
CA LYS A 52 -6.36 5.22 9.42
C LYS A 52 -6.27 3.82 8.80
N LYS A 53 -7.09 3.57 7.78
CA LYS A 53 -6.98 2.38 6.93
C LYS A 53 -6.34 2.81 5.60
N GLY A 54 -5.34 2.06 5.16
CA GLY A 54 -4.76 2.24 3.82
C GLY A 54 -5.79 1.87 2.75
N PHE A 55 -5.75 2.54 1.62
CA PHE A 55 -6.49 2.14 0.43
C PHE A 55 -5.67 1.03 -0.27
N SER A 56 -5.86 -0.20 0.14
CA SER A 56 -5.23 -1.38 -0.46
C SER A 56 -6.28 -2.45 -0.71
N LEU A 57 -6.10 -3.18 -1.80
CA LEU A 57 -6.85 -4.42 -2.00
C LEU A 57 -6.49 -5.40 -0.87
N PRO A 58 -7.40 -6.23 -0.40
CA PRO A 58 -7.14 -7.24 0.63
C PRO A 58 -6.36 -8.44 0.02
N GLN A 59 -5.21 -8.16 -0.58
CA GLN A 59 -4.39 -9.13 -1.33
C GLN A 59 -3.99 -10.33 -0.47
N ASP A 60 -3.67 -10.07 0.78
CA ASP A 60 -3.26 -11.11 1.72
C ASP A 60 -4.40 -12.11 1.94
N ARG A 61 -5.60 -11.59 2.23
CA ARG A 61 -6.79 -12.43 2.39
C ARG A 61 -7.17 -13.17 1.10
N MET A 62 -7.03 -12.52 -0.05
CA MET A 62 -7.30 -13.17 -1.34
C MET A 62 -6.35 -14.34 -1.58
N LEU A 63 -5.06 -14.18 -1.31
CA LEU A 63 -4.07 -15.25 -1.40
C LEU A 63 -4.35 -16.39 -0.41
N GLU A 64 -4.78 -16.10 0.79
CA GLU A 64 -5.07 -17.11 1.79
C GLU A 64 -6.32 -17.94 1.47
N THR A 65 -7.30 -17.36 0.78
CA THR A 65 -8.62 -17.99 0.57
C THR A 65 -8.85 -18.53 -0.84
N SER A 66 -8.10 -18.08 -1.85
CA SER A 66 -8.29 -18.50 -3.24
C SER A 66 -7.21 -19.46 -3.69
N LYS A 67 -7.60 -20.72 -3.88
CA LYS A 67 -6.71 -21.75 -4.42
C LYS A 67 -6.25 -21.42 -5.83
N GLU A 68 -7.12 -20.89 -6.66
CA GLU A 68 -6.80 -20.48 -8.03
C GLU A 68 -5.71 -19.41 -8.05
N LEU A 69 -5.79 -18.43 -7.14
CA LEU A 69 -4.79 -17.38 -7.02
C LEU A 69 -3.46 -17.91 -6.49
N GLN A 70 -3.49 -18.84 -5.52
CA GLN A 70 -2.29 -19.52 -5.04
C GLN A 70 -1.57 -20.27 -6.16
N ASP A 71 -2.31 -21.04 -6.97
CA ASP A 71 -1.78 -21.81 -8.10
C ASP A 71 -1.22 -20.85 -9.18
N PHE A 72 -1.88 -19.73 -9.44
CA PHE A 72 -1.37 -18.70 -10.34
C PHE A 72 -0.05 -18.12 -9.84
N VAL A 73 0.02 -17.71 -8.58
CA VAL A 73 1.23 -17.15 -7.97
C VAL A 73 2.37 -18.18 -8.03
N GLN A 74 2.09 -19.44 -7.66
CA GLN A 74 3.10 -20.50 -7.69
C GLN A 74 3.71 -20.68 -9.08
N LYS A 75 2.88 -20.69 -10.14
CA LYS A 75 3.36 -20.78 -11.54
C LYS A 75 4.30 -19.63 -11.92
N GLN A 76 4.05 -18.41 -11.40
CA GLN A 76 4.94 -17.27 -11.67
C GLN A 76 6.26 -17.42 -10.90
N ILE A 77 6.19 -17.85 -9.66
CA ILE A 77 7.38 -18.09 -8.82
C ILE A 77 8.26 -19.19 -9.41
N ASP A 78 7.67 -20.30 -9.84
CA ASP A 78 8.41 -21.41 -10.48
C ASP A 78 9.10 -20.94 -11.75
N TYR A 79 8.42 -20.13 -12.57
CA TYR A 79 9.05 -19.52 -13.75
C TYR A 79 10.28 -18.71 -13.40
N LEU A 80 10.22 -17.81 -12.40
CA LEU A 80 11.39 -17.02 -12.00
C LEU A 80 12.59 -17.87 -11.61
N LYS A 81 12.37 -19.01 -10.95
CA LYS A 81 13.44 -19.94 -10.57
C LYS A 81 14.16 -20.55 -11.77
N THR A 82 13.47 -20.65 -12.90
CA THR A 82 14.07 -21.22 -14.14
C THR A 82 14.86 -20.20 -14.95
N THR A 83 14.71 -18.91 -14.69
CA THR A 83 15.36 -17.85 -15.49
C THR A 83 16.86 -17.72 -15.27
N GLY A 84 17.38 -18.23 -14.16
CA GLY A 84 18.77 -18.06 -13.75
C GLY A 84 19.17 -16.65 -13.29
N LEU A 85 18.24 -15.69 -13.29
CA LEU A 85 18.47 -14.31 -12.86
C LEU A 85 18.34 -14.11 -11.35
N PHE A 86 17.66 -15.02 -10.69
CA PHE A 86 17.39 -14.94 -9.25
C PHE A 86 17.84 -16.24 -8.58
N GLU A 87 18.38 -16.13 -7.40
CA GLU A 87 18.72 -17.31 -6.60
C GLU A 87 17.44 -17.99 -6.09
N PRO A 88 17.16 -19.26 -6.43
CA PRO A 88 15.93 -19.95 -6.03
C PRO A 88 15.67 -19.96 -4.53
N LYS A 89 16.71 -20.13 -3.71
CA LYS A 89 16.60 -20.13 -2.26
C LYS A 89 16.15 -18.76 -1.70
N MET A 90 16.55 -17.67 -2.36
CA MET A 90 16.12 -16.32 -1.97
C MET A 90 14.64 -16.10 -2.29
N ILE A 91 14.20 -16.57 -3.46
CA ILE A 91 12.78 -16.53 -3.83
C ILE A 91 11.94 -17.29 -2.80
N ASP A 92 12.34 -18.53 -2.47
CA ASP A 92 11.62 -19.36 -1.48
C ASP A 92 11.54 -18.68 -0.12
N LYS A 93 12.63 -18.07 0.33
CA LYS A 93 12.67 -17.31 1.57
C LYS A 93 11.67 -16.15 1.58
N ILE A 94 11.63 -15.36 0.52
CA ILE A 94 10.69 -14.22 0.40
C ILE A 94 9.23 -14.69 0.46
N VAL A 95 8.90 -15.75 -0.27
CA VAL A 95 7.53 -16.30 -0.29
C VAL A 95 7.15 -16.85 1.08
N GLN A 96 8.04 -17.61 1.71
CA GLN A 96 7.81 -18.18 3.03
C GLN A 96 7.66 -17.11 4.12
N GLU A 97 8.53 -16.09 4.14
CA GLU A 97 8.43 -14.97 5.09
C GLU A 97 7.15 -14.16 4.87
N GLY A 98 6.72 -13.98 3.62
CA GLY A 98 5.46 -13.34 3.27
C GLY A 98 4.26 -14.08 3.87
N ALA A 99 4.21 -15.39 3.70
CA ALA A 99 3.16 -16.23 4.25
C ALA A 99 3.14 -16.23 5.78
N GLN A 100 4.31 -16.35 6.43
CA GLN A 100 4.42 -16.35 7.90
C GLN A 100 3.98 -15.03 8.54
N ARG A 101 4.21 -13.91 7.86
CA ARG A 101 3.89 -12.55 8.36
C ARG A 101 2.55 -12.03 7.89
N HIS A 102 1.81 -12.80 7.09
CA HIS A 102 0.62 -12.31 6.36
C HIS A 102 0.87 -11.01 5.60
N TYR A 103 2.05 -10.91 4.97
CA TYR A 103 2.52 -9.73 4.26
C TYR A 103 3.15 -10.12 2.92
N TYR A 104 2.35 -10.06 1.88
CA TYR A 104 2.69 -10.62 0.56
C TYR A 104 3.24 -9.59 -0.44
N LEU A 105 3.62 -8.38 -0.01
CA LEU A 105 4.09 -7.33 -0.91
C LEU A 105 5.25 -7.80 -1.79
N TYR A 106 6.26 -8.43 -1.21
CA TYR A 106 7.43 -8.91 -1.95
C TYR A 106 7.10 -10.09 -2.86
N THR A 107 6.17 -10.94 -2.44
CA THR A 107 5.63 -12.01 -3.30
C THR A 107 4.98 -11.42 -4.54
N TRP A 108 4.18 -10.36 -4.39
CA TRP A 108 3.56 -9.66 -5.52
C TRP A 108 4.57 -8.96 -6.43
N GLN A 109 5.66 -8.43 -5.90
CA GLN A 109 6.76 -7.88 -6.71
C GLN A 109 7.39 -8.97 -7.58
N LEU A 110 7.66 -10.15 -7.03
CA LEU A 110 8.17 -11.30 -7.79
C LEU A 110 7.17 -11.73 -8.88
N VAL A 111 5.89 -11.85 -8.56
CA VAL A 111 4.83 -12.18 -9.53
C VAL A 111 4.77 -11.16 -10.67
N SER A 112 4.78 -9.86 -10.34
CA SER A 112 4.78 -8.79 -11.34
C SER A 112 6.01 -8.85 -12.24
N THR A 113 7.17 -9.11 -11.67
CA THR A 113 8.42 -9.30 -12.41
C THR A 113 8.33 -10.49 -13.37
N ALA A 114 7.79 -11.62 -12.90
CA ALA A 114 7.59 -12.81 -13.73
C ALA A 114 6.68 -12.55 -14.93
N ILE A 115 5.56 -11.87 -14.69
CA ILE A 115 4.60 -11.50 -15.75
C ILE A 115 5.27 -10.56 -16.76
N TRP A 116 5.95 -9.56 -16.27
CA TRP A 116 6.67 -8.62 -17.14
C TRP A 116 7.71 -9.32 -18.02
N MET A 117 8.53 -10.19 -17.44
CA MET A 117 9.53 -10.97 -18.17
C MET A 117 8.90 -11.84 -19.25
N LYS A 118 7.81 -12.54 -18.95
CA LYS A 118 7.10 -13.37 -19.95
C LYS A 118 6.48 -12.57 -21.09
N THR A 119 6.23 -11.28 -20.87
CA THR A 119 5.56 -10.42 -21.85
C THR A 119 6.56 -9.72 -22.77
N TYR A 120 7.74 -9.39 -22.24
CA TYR A 120 8.67 -8.48 -22.92
C TYR A 120 10.08 -9.07 -23.18
N LEU A 121 10.41 -10.22 -22.61
CA LEU A 121 11.65 -10.94 -22.85
C LEU A 121 11.42 -12.30 -23.52
#